data_7afa1ca852a0817ad5702acdbb811e92
#
_entry.id   7afa1ca852a0817ad5702acdbb811e92
#
_cell.length_a   1.000
_cell.length_b   1.000
_cell.length_c   1.000
_cell.angle_alpha   90.00
_cell.angle_beta   90.00
_cell.angle_gamma   90.00
#
_symmetry.space_group_name_H-M   'P 1'
#
loop_
_entity.id
_entity.type
_entity.pdbx_description
1 polymer ?
#
loop_
_entity_poly.entity_id
_entity_poly.type
_entity_poly.pdbx_seq_one_letter_code
_entity_poly.pdbx_strand_id
1 'polypeptide(L)'
;MTSHTTAAALATLGAAGMVMLAGIAHAAEIRVIGSPGTRAPYTRLVPGFEKATGHKVVTVWGGVNDVAKRVADGETADVVMLPAAQIDGLIKQGKLIPDSRVDVAKSGIGVAIRAGAAKIDISSAEGLKKALLAVKTIAYSTGPSGVYMADLIRKWGIADQVKSKIVPARRNVPIGVMVAAGEAEIGFQQVSELLPVEGIDYLGPLPPDIQETTVFSAAVHKAAGAADAGRALLKFLTAPEAAPVIRKTGMEPG
;
A
#
# COMPACT_ATOMS: atom_id res chain seq x y z
N MET A 1 -29.87 -17.75 -90.39
CA MET A 1 -30.50 -18.43 -89.22
C MET A 1 -29.43 -18.54 -88.18
N THR A 2 -29.34 -17.60 -87.27
CA THR A 2 -28.25 -17.35 -86.35
C THR A 2 -28.69 -17.54 -84.91
N SER A 3 -28.09 -18.53 -84.23
CA SER A 3 -28.31 -18.79 -82.81
C SER A 3 -27.35 -17.92 -81.98
N HIS A 4 -27.90 -17.12 -81.09
CA HIS A 4 -27.16 -16.40 -80.08
C HIS A 4 -27.17 -17.20 -78.74
N THR A 5 -26.02 -17.63 -78.30
CA THR A 5 -25.78 -18.19 -76.99
C THR A 5 -25.30 -17.13 -76.03
N THR A 6 -26.10 -16.84 -75.03
CA THR A 6 -25.77 -15.93 -73.92
C THR A 6 -25.03 -16.68 -72.80
N ALA A 7 -23.79 -16.29 -72.54
CA ALA A 7 -23.05 -16.81 -71.39
C ALA A 7 -23.35 -16.01 -70.13
N ALA A 8 -23.83 -16.66 -69.11
CA ALA A 8 -24.06 -16.07 -67.78
C ALA A 8 -22.77 -16.22 -66.96
N ALA A 9 -22.16 -15.10 -66.53
CA ALA A 9 -21.04 -15.10 -65.61
C ALA A 9 -21.55 -15.15 -64.17
N LEU A 10 -21.24 -16.18 -63.43
CA LEU A 10 -21.40 -16.25 -61.98
C LEU A 10 -20.26 -15.53 -61.29
N ALA A 11 -20.54 -14.43 -60.65
CA ALA A 11 -19.64 -13.74 -59.73
C ALA A 11 -19.77 -14.36 -58.33
N THR A 12 -18.80 -15.16 -57.89
CA THR A 12 -18.68 -15.65 -56.52
C THR A 12 -18.06 -14.55 -55.65
N LEU A 13 -18.88 -13.93 -54.78
CA LEU A 13 -18.41 -13.10 -53.67
C LEU A 13 -17.81 -14.02 -52.60
N GLY A 14 -16.51 -14.02 -52.46
CA GLY A 14 -15.79 -14.56 -51.33
C GLY A 14 -15.92 -13.65 -50.12
N ALA A 15 -16.79 -13.98 -49.17
CA ALA A 15 -16.80 -13.34 -47.85
C ALA A 15 -15.61 -13.91 -47.03
N ALA A 16 -14.51 -13.14 -47.01
CA ALA A 16 -13.42 -13.40 -46.05
C ALA A 16 -13.89 -13.09 -44.63
N GLY A 17 -14.32 -14.10 -43.92
CA GLY A 17 -14.64 -14.01 -42.50
C GLY A 17 -13.35 -13.72 -41.70
N MET A 18 -13.18 -12.49 -41.26
CA MET A 18 -12.14 -12.08 -40.32
C MET A 18 -12.51 -12.63 -38.94
N VAL A 19 -12.03 -13.84 -38.63
CA VAL A 19 -12.10 -14.41 -37.27
C VAL A 19 -11.19 -13.57 -36.37
N MET A 20 -11.75 -12.61 -35.66
CA MET A 20 -11.09 -11.98 -34.54
C MET A 20 -10.87 -13.08 -33.47
N LEU A 21 -9.65 -13.61 -33.39
CA LEU A 21 -9.21 -14.33 -32.20
C LEU A 21 -9.17 -13.31 -31.05
N ALA A 22 -10.29 -13.15 -30.37
CA ALA A 22 -10.28 -12.58 -29.02
C ALA A 22 -9.43 -13.55 -28.19
N GLY A 23 -8.19 -13.16 -27.92
CA GLY A 23 -7.32 -13.91 -27.01
C GLY A 23 -8.08 -14.12 -25.72
N ILE A 24 -8.37 -15.37 -25.39
CA ILE A 24 -8.94 -15.75 -24.10
C ILE A 24 -7.84 -15.42 -23.09
N ALA A 25 -7.92 -14.24 -22.47
CA ALA A 25 -7.06 -13.89 -21.35
C ALA A 25 -7.34 -14.94 -20.26
N HIS A 26 -6.42 -15.88 -20.09
CA HIS A 26 -6.53 -16.89 -19.03
C HIS A 26 -6.52 -16.15 -17.69
N ALA A 27 -7.51 -16.47 -16.85
CA ALA A 27 -7.56 -16.00 -15.48
C ALA A 27 -6.28 -16.47 -14.75
N ALA A 28 -5.47 -15.53 -14.27
CA ALA A 28 -4.25 -15.83 -13.54
C ALA A 28 -4.47 -15.62 -12.03
N GLU A 29 -3.75 -16.39 -11.22
CA GLU A 29 -3.56 -16.08 -9.81
C GLU A 29 -2.34 -15.16 -9.67
N ILE A 30 -2.53 -13.99 -9.09
CA ILE A 30 -1.49 -12.98 -8.86
C ILE A 30 -1.09 -13.05 -7.39
N ARG A 31 0.16 -13.38 -7.11
CA ARG A 31 0.72 -13.39 -5.76
C ARG A 31 1.30 -12.03 -5.44
N VAL A 32 0.76 -11.40 -4.40
CA VAL A 32 1.22 -10.09 -3.91
C VAL A 32 1.83 -10.26 -2.54
N ILE A 33 2.99 -9.64 -2.30
CA ILE A 33 3.57 -9.51 -0.97
C ILE A 33 3.73 -8.03 -0.64
N GLY A 34 3.25 -7.60 0.53
CA GLY A 34 3.25 -6.18 0.86
C GLY A 34 3.27 -5.87 2.35
N SER A 35 3.53 -4.59 2.64
CA SER A 35 3.44 -4.05 4.00
C SER A 35 2.06 -3.44 4.29
N PRO A 36 1.64 -3.39 5.58
CA PRO A 36 0.28 -2.98 5.95
C PRO A 36 -0.10 -1.54 5.56
N GLY A 37 0.85 -0.65 5.32
CA GLY A 37 0.58 0.77 5.06
C GLY A 37 -0.39 1.04 3.90
N THR A 38 -0.42 0.14 2.89
CA THR A 38 -1.36 0.23 1.76
C THR A 38 -2.57 -0.70 1.88
N ARG A 39 -2.69 -1.48 2.96
CA ARG A 39 -3.74 -2.50 3.09
C ARG A 39 -5.14 -1.90 2.95
N ALA A 40 -5.41 -0.75 3.58
CA ALA A 40 -6.74 -0.17 3.63
C ALA A 40 -7.32 0.19 2.25
N PRO A 41 -6.63 0.93 1.35
CA PRO A 41 -7.12 1.15 0.00
C PRO A 41 -7.07 -0.11 -0.87
N TYR A 42 -6.01 -0.90 -0.75
CA TYR A 42 -5.80 -2.12 -1.53
C TYR A 42 -6.96 -3.12 -1.38
N THR A 43 -7.36 -3.45 -0.15
CA THR A 43 -8.44 -4.40 0.10
C THR A 43 -9.81 -3.92 -0.40
N ARG A 44 -9.98 -2.61 -0.59
CA ARG A 44 -11.20 -2.03 -1.18
C ARG A 44 -11.16 -2.03 -2.72
N LEU A 45 -9.98 -1.97 -3.32
CA LEU A 45 -9.80 -1.89 -4.77
C LEU A 45 -9.72 -3.28 -5.43
N VAL A 46 -9.04 -4.24 -4.81
CA VAL A 46 -8.79 -5.57 -5.38
C VAL A 46 -10.06 -6.31 -5.83
N PRO A 47 -11.17 -6.32 -5.08
CA PRO A 47 -12.38 -7.00 -5.55
C PRO A 47 -12.92 -6.43 -6.88
N GLY A 48 -12.77 -5.12 -7.11
CA GLY A 48 -13.10 -4.48 -8.38
C GLY A 48 -12.21 -4.94 -9.53
N PHE A 49 -10.91 -5.06 -9.28
CA PHE A 49 -9.96 -5.60 -10.25
C PHE A 49 -10.28 -7.05 -10.61
N GLU A 50 -10.48 -7.92 -9.62
CA GLU A 50 -10.82 -9.32 -9.84
C GLU A 50 -12.10 -9.48 -10.67
N LYS A 51 -13.12 -8.68 -10.35
CA LYS A 51 -14.40 -8.67 -11.08
C LYS A 51 -14.22 -8.21 -12.54
N ALA A 52 -13.38 -7.21 -12.77
CA ALA A 52 -13.18 -6.63 -14.10
C ALA A 52 -12.33 -7.51 -15.02
N THR A 53 -11.38 -8.28 -14.45
CA THR A 53 -10.37 -9.02 -15.23
C THR A 53 -10.52 -10.53 -15.17
N GLY A 54 -11.26 -11.06 -14.20
CA GLY A 54 -11.33 -12.50 -13.92
C GLY A 54 -10.08 -13.05 -13.20
N HIS A 55 -9.02 -12.27 -13.03
CA HIS A 55 -7.84 -12.68 -12.26
C HIS A 55 -8.20 -12.87 -10.78
N LYS A 56 -7.37 -13.63 -10.07
CA LYS A 56 -7.43 -13.79 -8.61
C LYS A 56 -6.19 -13.21 -7.97
N VAL A 57 -6.35 -12.58 -6.82
CA VAL A 57 -5.24 -11.94 -6.11
C VAL A 57 -5.08 -12.56 -4.72
N VAL A 58 -3.93 -13.18 -4.49
CA VAL A 58 -3.56 -13.76 -3.20
C VAL A 58 -2.49 -12.88 -2.57
N THR A 59 -2.77 -12.32 -1.39
CA THR A 59 -1.89 -11.33 -0.77
C THR A 59 -1.38 -11.81 0.58
N VAL A 60 -0.06 -11.70 0.77
CA VAL A 60 0.63 -11.92 2.04
C VAL A 60 1.09 -10.58 2.60
N TRP A 61 0.71 -10.29 3.83
CA TRP A 61 1.11 -9.07 4.54
C TRP A 61 2.20 -9.36 5.57
N GLY A 62 3.18 -8.48 5.66
CA GLY A 62 4.26 -8.57 6.66
C GLY A 62 4.85 -7.21 6.99
N GLY A 63 5.63 -7.13 8.06
CA GLY A 63 6.37 -5.91 8.40
C GLY A 63 7.31 -5.49 7.26
N VAL A 64 7.52 -4.17 7.12
CA VAL A 64 8.32 -3.60 6.01
C VAL A 64 9.67 -4.29 5.86
N ASN A 65 10.43 -4.39 6.94
CA ASN A 65 11.78 -4.98 6.92
C ASN A 65 11.75 -6.50 6.70
N ASP A 66 10.73 -7.19 7.23
CA ASP A 66 10.53 -8.63 7.04
C ASP A 66 10.25 -8.94 5.56
N VAL A 67 9.30 -8.23 4.94
CA VAL A 67 8.96 -8.40 3.52
C VAL A 67 10.16 -8.07 2.63
N ALA A 68 10.83 -6.94 2.87
CA ALA A 68 12.00 -6.55 2.09
C ALA A 68 13.12 -7.61 2.17
N LYS A 69 13.38 -8.14 3.37
CA LYS A 69 14.36 -9.20 3.57
C LYS A 69 13.97 -10.50 2.86
N ARG A 70 12.72 -10.96 3.00
CA ARG A 70 12.23 -12.18 2.36
C ARG A 70 12.39 -12.13 0.84
N VAL A 71 12.02 -10.99 0.22
CA VAL A 71 12.19 -10.79 -1.23
C VAL A 71 13.69 -10.74 -1.61
N ALA A 72 14.52 -10.06 -0.82
CA ALA A 72 15.97 -10.03 -1.03
C ALA A 72 16.59 -11.43 -0.96
N ASP A 73 16.13 -12.25 -0.02
CA ASP A 73 16.59 -13.64 0.18
C ASP A 73 16.06 -14.61 -0.90
N GLY A 74 15.16 -14.18 -1.78
CA GLY A 74 14.70 -14.98 -2.92
C GLY A 74 13.25 -15.46 -2.85
N GLU A 75 12.44 -15.00 -1.89
CA GLU A 75 11.01 -15.26 -1.94
C GLU A 75 10.40 -14.60 -3.16
N THR A 76 9.65 -15.37 -3.95
CA THR A 76 9.03 -14.92 -5.19
C THR A 76 7.58 -14.50 -4.96
N ALA A 77 7.16 -13.50 -5.72
CA ALA A 77 5.79 -13.02 -5.84
C ALA A 77 5.60 -12.51 -7.27
N ASP A 78 4.41 -12.07 -7.64
CA ASP A 78 4.21 -11.35 -8.90
C ASP A 78 4.37 -9.84 -8.67
N VAL A 79 3.86 -9.34 -7.57
CA VAL A 79 3.93 -7.93 -7.19
C VAL A 79 4.45 -7.78 -5.76
N VAL A 80 5.37 -6.84 -5.57
CA VAL A 80 5.88 -6.43 -4.25
C VAL A 80 5.43 -5.00 -3.98
N MET A 81 4.89 -4.73 -2.76
CA MET A 81 4.36 -3.43 -2.38
C MET A 81 4.91 -3.00 -1.01
N LEU A 82 5.77 -2.00 -1.01
CA LEU A 82 6.53 -1.52 0.15
C LEU A 82 6.70 0.02 0.08
N PRO A 83 7.21 0.67 1.13
CA PRO A 83 7.69 2.04 1.01
C PRO A 83 8.74 2.17 -0.11
N ALA A 84 8.74 3.32 -0.80
CA ALA A 84 9.53 3.57 -2.00
C ALA A 84 11.01 3.20 -1.85
N ALA A 85 11.63 3.56 -0.73
CA ALA A 85 13.05 3.27 -0.49
C ALA A 85 13.37 1.77 -0.53
N GLN A 86 12.48 0.90 -0.02
CA GLN A 86 12.64 -0.56 -0.07
C GLN A 86 12.44 -1.10 -1.48
N ILE A 87 11.45 -0.59 -2.22
CA ILE A 87 11.24 -0.96 -3.64
C ILE A 87 12.48 -0.58 -4.44
N ASP A 88 12.99 0.63 -4.29
CA ASP A 88 14.20 1.10 -4.99
C ASP A 88 15.43 0.27 -4.63
N GLY A 89 15.55 -0.13 -3.35
CA GLY A 89 16.60 -1.03 -2.87
C GLY A 89 16.52 -2.42 -3.52
N LEU A 90 15.34 -3.00 -3.64
CA LEU A 90 15.11 -4.30 -4.28
C LEU A 90 15.31 -4.24 -5.81
N ILE A 91 14.97 -3.12 -6.45
CA ILE A 91 15.29 -2.87 -7.86
C ILE A 91 16.81 -2.86 -8.08
N LYS A 92 17.55 -2.13 -7.24
CA LYS A 92 19.04 -2.09 -7.31
C LYS A 92 19.68 -3.47 -7.11
N GLN A 93 19.05 -4.34 -6.33
CA GLN A 93 19.45 -5.73 -6.12
C GLN A 93 19.03 -6.67 -7.26
N GLY A 94 18.33 -6.15 -8.30
CA GLY A 94 17.86 -6.96 -9.43
C GLY A 94 16.71 -7.91 -9.11
N LYS A 95 15.97 -7.67 -8.01
CA LYS A 95 14.83 -8.50 -7.59
C LYS A 95 13.53 -8.06 -8.25
N LEU A 96 13.38 -6.78 -8.55
CA LEU A 96 12.20 -6.19 -9.15
C LEU A 96 12.51 -5.60 -10.52
N ILE A 97 11.50 -5.51 -11.36
CA ILE A 97 11.59 -4.94 -12.71
C ILE A 97 11.48 -3.41 -12.63
N PRO A 98 12.51 -2.64 -13.01
CA PRO A 98 12.56 -1.18 -12.80
C PRO A 98 11.40 -0.42 -13.46
N ASP A 99 11.07 -0.74 -14.72
CA ASP A 99 10.04 -0.07 -15.51
C ASP A 99 8.60 -0.40 -15.09
N SER A 100 8.44 -1.33 -14.14
CA SER A 100 7.14 -1.66 -13.54
C SER A 100 6.86 -0.89 -12.25
N ARG A 101 7.83 -0.12 -11.73
CA ARG A 101 7.67 0.64 -10.50
C ARG A 101 6.62 1.74 -10.64
N VAL A 102 5.69 1.77 -9.71
CA VAL A 102 4.67 2.82 -9.60
C VAL A 102 4.55 3.28 -8.15
N ASP A 103 4.23 4.55 -7.93
CA ASP A 103 3.80 5.04 -6.63
C ASP A 103 2.30 4.81 -6.51
N VAL A 104 1.89 4.06 -5.49
CA VAL A 104 0.49 3.66 -5.29
C VAL A 104 -0.26 4.69 -4.46
N ALA A 105 0.34 5.08 -3.34
CA ALA A 105 -0.28 6.02 -2.42
C ALA A 105 0.75 6.65 -1.47
N LYS A 106 0.35 7.77 -0.85
CA LYS A 106 1.14 8.48 0.16
C LYS A 106 0.37 8.53 1.47
N SER A 107 1.05 8.32 2.60
CA SER A 107 0.45 8.40 3.92
C SER A 107 1.32 9.23 4.86
N GLY A 108 0.68 10.15 5.57
CA GLY A 108 1.30 10.84 6.70
C GLY A 108 1.27 9.98 7.96
N ILE A 109 1.93 10.45 9.01
CA ILE A 109 1.92 9.86 10.34
C ILE A 109 0.74 10.44 11.12
N GLY A 110 -0.05 9.55 11.72
CA GLY A 110 -1.16 9.91 12.59
C GLY A 110 -0.86 9.62 14.05
N VAL A 111 -1.68 10.24 14.88
CA VAL A 111 -1.63 10.12 16.34
C VAL A 111 -2.95 9.55 16.84
N ALA A 112 -2.87 8.58 17.73
CA ALA A 112 -4.04 7.97 18.36
C ALA A 112 -3.86 7.84 19.87
N ILE A 113 -4.97 7.95 20.57
CA ILE A 113 -5.13 7.63 21.99
C ILE A 113 -6.25 6.61 22.14
N ARG A 114 -6.39 6.01 23.32
CA ARG A 114 -7.52 5.13 23.61
C ARG A 114 -8.83 5.91 23.56
N ALA A 115 -9.87 5.31 22.99
CA ALA A 115 -11.19 5.92 22.93
C ALA A 115 -11.70 6.36 24.32
N GLY A 116 -12.17 7.60 24.40
CA GLY A 116 -12.64 8.21 25.64
C GLY A 116 -11.56 8.66 26.61
N ALA A 117 -10.27 8.53 26.29
CA ALA A 117 -9.19 9.08 27.11
C ALA A 117 -9.14 10.63 27.02
N ALA A 118 -8.52 11.27 28.00
CA ALA A 118 -8.32 12.70 27.97
C ALA A 118 -7.54 13.10 26.70
N LYS A 119 -8.07 14.07 25.96
CA LYS A 119 -7.44 14.54 24.71
C LYS A 119 -6.08 15.18 25.01
N ILE A 120 -5.13 14.84 24.17
CA ILE A 120 -3.76 15.34 24.21
C ILE A 120 -3.62 16.43 23.14
N ASP A 121 -2.94 17.52 23.48
CA ASP A 121 -2.64 18.58 22.52
C ASP A 121 -1.55 18.14 21.54
N ILE A 122 -1.93 18.03 20.28
CA ILE A 122 -1.03 17.72 19.16
C ILE A 122 -1.06 18.82 18.08
N SER A 123 -1.58 20.01 18.42
CA SER A 123 -1.77 21.10 17.46
C SER A 123 -0.47 21.74 16.96
N SER A 124 0.63 21.52 17.68
CA SER A 124 1.97 22.01 17.35
C SER A 124 3.06 21.02 17.75
N ALA A 125 4.25 21.18 17.18
CA ALA A 125 5.44 20.40 17.56
C ALA A 125 5.74 20.50 19.05
N GLU A 126 5.61 21.71 19.63
CA GLU A 126 5.86 21.96 21.06
C GLU A 126 4.77 21.30 21.94
N GLY A 127 3.48 21.37 21.52
CA GLY A 127 2.37 20.69 22.19
C GLY A 127 2.60 19.18 22.23
N LEU A 128 2.94 18.59 21.09
CA LEU A 128 3.24 17.15 20.99
C LEU A 128 4.47 16.77 21.84
N LYS A 129 5.54 17.57 21.85
CA LYS A 129 6.72 17.35 22.69
C LYS A 129 6.35 17.31 24.17
N LYS A 130 5.57 18.29 24.63
CA LYS A 130 5.05 18.33 26.01
C LYS A 130 4.19 17.11 26.33
N ALA A 131 3.34 16.71 25.40
CA ALA A 131 2.51 15.51 25.54
C ALA A 131 3.35 14.25 25.74
N LEU A 132 4.40 14.03 24.92
CA LEU A 132 5.30 12.88 25.07
C LEU A 132 6.03 12.86 26.41
N LEU A 133 6.36 14.05 26.94
CA LEU A 133 6.97 14.15 28.28
C LEU A 133 5.97 13.86 29.40
N ALA A 134 4.68 14.13 29.18
CA ALA A 134 3.64 13.97 30.21
C ALA A 134 3.05 12.55 30.29
N VAL A 135 2.82 11.87 29.15
CA VAL A 135 2.23 10.52 29.11
C VAL A 135 3.13 9.48 29.78
N LYS A 136 2.53 8.36 30.22
CA LYS A 136 3.26 7.26 30.87
C LYS A 136 3.81 6.26 29.85
N THR A 137 3.10 6.06 28.74
CA THR A 137 3.49 5.06 27.73
C THR A 137 3.28 5.57 26.31
N ILE A 138 4.26 5.28 25.45
CA ILE A 138 4.32 5.72 24.05
C ILE A 138 4.59 4.49 23.18
N ALA A 139 3.81 4.31 22.11
CA ALA A 139 4.07 3.28 21.11
C ALA A 139 4.20 3.87 19.71
N TYR A 140 5.14 3.35 18.94
CA TYR A 140 5.28 3.62 17.52
C TYR A 140 5.78 2.38 16.78
N SER A 141 5.47 2.30 15.47
CA SER A 141 5.77 1.12 14.66
C SER A 141 7.29 0.94 14.43
N THR A 142 7.67 -0.21 13.91
CA THR A 142 9.05 -0.46 13.42
C THR A 142 9.22 -0.11 11.93
N GLY A 143 8.15 0.36 11.29
CA GLY A 143 8.17 0.85 9.90
C GLY A 143 8.58 2.33 9.81
N PRO A 144 8.40 2.96 8.63
CA PRO A 144 8.85 4.34 8.39
C PRO A 144 8.34 5.35 9.41
N SER A 145 7.05 5.28 9.78
CA SER A 145 6.48 6.19 10.79
C SER A 145 7.17 6.08 12.16
N GLY A 146 7.52 4.87 12.57
CA GLY A 146 8.20 4.68 13.86
C GLY A 146 9.66 5.08 13.82
N VAL A 147 10.36 4.82 12.71
CA VAL A 147 11.73 5.31 12.51
C VAL A 147 11.76 6.83 12.59
N TYR A 148 10.84 7.50 11.88
CA TYR A 148 10.71 8.95 11.94
C TYR A 148 10.43 9.46 13.36
N MET A 149 9.50 8.84 14.08
CA MET A 149 9.19 9.24 15.46
C MET A 149 10.38 9.10 16.40
N ALA A 150 11.14 8.02 16.27
CA ALA A 150 12.38 7.84 17.05
C ALA A 150 13.42 8.92 16.74
N ASP A 151 13.55 9.30 15.46
CA ASP A 151 14.45 10.36 15.01
C ASP A 151 13.99 11.74 15.51
N LEU A 152 12.69 12.01 15.47
CA LEU A 152 12.08 13.25 15.95
C LEU A 152 12.30 13.42 17.47
N ILE A 153 12.08 12.36 18.25
CA ILE A 153 12.33 12.32 19.70
C ILE A 153 13.82 12.61 20.00
N ARG A 154 14.74 12.05 19.20
CA ARG A 154 16.19 12.36 19.32
C ARG A 154 16.50 13.80 18.96
N LYS A 155 15.95 14.32 17.86
CA LYS A 155 16.09 15.73 17.44
C LYS A 155 15.61 16.71 18.51
N TRP A 156 14.54 16.36 19.22
CA TRP A 156 14.01 17.19 20.31
C TRP A 156 14.83 17.12 21.60
N GLY A 157 15.82 16.24 21.68
CA GLY A 157 16.67 16.06 22.86
C GLY A 157 15.95 15.48 24.07
N ILE A 158 14.84 14.74 23.85
CA ILE A 158 14.04 14.13 24.93
C ILE A 158 14.15 12.60 24.97
N ALA A 159 15.04 12.02 24.18
CA ALA A 159 15.15 10.55 24.06
C ALA A 159 15.35 9.86 25.41
N ASP A 160 16.24 10.35 26.25
CA ASP A 160 16.50 9.77 27.58
C ASP A 160 15.31 9.90 28.53
N GLN A 161 14.56 11.00 28.42
CA GLN A 161 13.39 11.28 29.27
C GLN A 161 12.20 10.37 28.95
N VAL A 162 12.05 9.94 27.68
CA VAL A 162 10.94 9.10 27.24
C VAL A 162 11.32 7.63 27.07
N LYS A 163 12.60 7.27 27.16
CA LYS A 163 13.10 5.90 26.89
C LYS A 163 12.34 4.84 27.70
N SER A 164 12.12 5.07 28.99
CA SER A 164 11.40 4.13 29.86
C SER A 164 9.89 4.06 29.59
N LYS A 165 9.36 4.99 28.80
CA LYS A 165 7.95 5.05 28.42
C LYS A 165 7.66 4.35 27.10
N ILE A 166 8.69 4.02 26.31
CA ILE A 166 8.49 3.39 25.01
C ILE A 166 8.05 1.94 25.20
N VAL A 167 6.86 1.64 24.73
CA VAL A 167 6.32 0.27 24.67
C VAL A 167 6.77 -0.35 23.35
N PRO A 168 7.50 -1.46 23.38
CA PRO A 168 7.96 -2.13 22.16
C PRO A 168 6.79 -2.56 21.27
N ALA A 169 6.87 -2.24 19.99
CA ALA A 169 5.90 -2.72 19.01
C ALA A 169 5.93 -4.24 18.92
N ARG A 170 4.76 -4.89 19.01
CA ARG A 170 4.64 -6.33 18.86
C ARG A 170 4.60 -6.71 17.39
N ARG A 171 5.25 -7.82 17.05
CA ARG A 171 5.26 -8.32 15.67
C ARG A 171 3.83 -8.55 15.16
N ASN A 172 3.51 -8.01 14.00
CA ASN A 172 2.21 -8.13 13.33
C ASN A 172 1.00 -7.58 14.12
N VAL A 173 1.24 -6.80 15.17
CA VAL A 173 0.17 -6.10 15.91
C VAL A 173 0.23 -4.61 15.57
N PRO A 174 -0.83 -4.03 14.98
CA PRO A 174 -0.90 -2.59 14.73
C PRO A 174 -0.78 -1.77 16.02
N ILE A 175 -0.14 -0.62 15.95
CA ILE A 175 -0.01 0.27 17.13
C ILE A 175 -1.37 0.72 17.63
N GLY A 176 -2.32 1.02 16.72
CA GLY A 176 -3.68 1.36 17.13
C GLY A 176 -4.36 0.29 18.01
N VAL A 177 -4.09 -1.00 17.74
CA VAL A 177 -4.62 -2.11 18.57
C VAL A 177 -3.99 -2.11 19.97
N MET A 178 -2.69 -1.82 20.08
CA MET A 178 -2.01 -1.69 21.39
C MET A 178 -2.58 -0.50 22.19
N VAL A 179 -2.87 0.61 21.51
CA VAL A 179 -3.51 1.79 22.12
C VAL A 179 -4.94 1.46 22.58
N ALA A 180 -5.74 0.81 21.75
CA ALA A 180 -7.10 0.39 22.09
C ALA A 180 -7.12 -0.54 23.31
N ALA A 181 -6.14 -1.44 23.41
CA ALA A 181 -5.97 -2.35 24.54
C ALA A 181 -5.44 -1.65 25.83
N GLY A 182 -5.05 -0.36 25.75
CA GLY A 182 -4.48 0.39 26.86
C GLY A 182 -3.02 0.04 27.18
N GLU A 183 -2.32 -0.65 26.26
CA GLU A 183 -0.88 -0.94 26.40
C GLU A 183 -0.02 0.31 26.20
N ALA A 184 -0.54 1.28 25.43
CA ALA A 184 0.08 2.59 25.26
C ALA A 184 -0.98 3.71 25.39
N GLU A 185 -0.63 4.82 26.05
CA GLU A 185 -1.49 5.99 26.19
C GLU A 185 -1.54 6.78 24.87
N ILE A 186 -0.43 6.86 24.14
CA ILE A 186 -0.33 7.52 22.84
C ILE A 186 0.38 6.60 21.85
N GLY A 187 -0.12 6.56 20.62
CA GLY A 187 0.43 5.72 19.55
C GLY A 187 0.60 6.47 18.22
N PHE A 188 1.64 6.10 17.48
CA PHE A 188 2.01 6.69 16.19
C PHE A 188 2.14 5.60 15.13
N GLN A 189 1.43 5.77 14.02
CA GLN A 189 1.47 4.87 12.88
C GLN A 189 1.05 5.61 11.61
N GLN A 190 1.12 4.99 10.43
CA GLN A 190 0.54 5.57 9.23
C GLN A 190 -0.95 5.86 9.43
N VAL A 191 -1.44 6.99 8.93
CA VAL A 191 -2.87 7.36 9.03
C VAL A 191 -3.76 6.23 8.54
N SER A 192 -3.40 5.61 7.41
CA SER A 192 -4.12 4.49 6.79
C SER A 192 -4.22 3.24 7.68
N GLU A 193 -3.31 3.08 8.62
CA GLU A 193 -3.29 1.95 9.56
C GLU A 193 -4.03 2.26 10.86
N LEU A 194 -4.15 3.53 11.25
CA LEU A 194 -4.89 3.95 12.44
C LEU A 194 -6.39 4.06 12.19
N LEU A 195 -6.79 4.69 11.08
CA LEU A 195 -8.20 4.98 10.80
C LEU A 195 -9.15 3.78 10.87
N PRO A 196 -8.76 2.55 10.46
CA PRO A 196 -9.65 1.40 10.53
C PRO A 196 -9.71 0.73 11.91
N VAL A 197 -8.93 1.20 12.90
CA VAL A 197 -8.87 0.56 14.22
C VAL A 197 -9.98 1.07 15.13
N GLU A 198 -10.76 0.15 15.64
CA GLU A 198 -11.78 0.43 16.65
C GLU A 198 -11.16 0.57 18.05
N GLY A 199 -11.82 1.32 18.93
CA GLY A 199 -11.37 1.51 20.32
C GLY A 199 -10.27 2.57 20.50
N ILE A 200 -9.99 3.35 19.46
CA ILE A 200 -9.10 4.52 19.55
C ILE A 200 -9.83 5.80 19.16
N ASP A 201 -9.36 6.92 19.70
CA ASP A 201 -9.63 8.25 19.17
C ASP A 201 -8.44 8.67 18.31
N TYR A 202 -8.67 8.78 17.00
CA TYR A 202 -7.70 9.35 16.07
C TYR A 202 -7.67 10.86 16.25
N LEU A 203 -6.56 11.39 16.78
CA LEU A 203 -6.43 12.83 17.07
C LEU A 203 -6.12 13.68 15.84
N GLY A 204 -5.62 13.05 14.79
CA GLY A 204 -5.20 13.75 13.56
C GLY A 204 -3.81 13.33 13.11
N PRO A 205 -3.33 13.94 12.00
CA PRO A 205 -1.94 13.80 11.55
C PRO A 205 -1.00 14.57 12.50
N LEU A 206 0.31 14.32 12.39
CA LEU A 206 1.30 15.17 13.02
C LEU A 206 1.14 16.62 12.54
N PRO A 207 1.53 17.63 13.36
CA PRO A 207 1.60 19.02 12.91
C PRO A 207 2.36 19.18 11.59
N PRO A 208 1.93 20.10 10.69
CA PRO A 208 2.51 20.23 9.34
C PRO A 208 4.02 20.46 9.30
N ASP A 209 4.57 21.17 10.28
CA ASP A 209 5.99 21.51 10.41
C ASP A 209 6.88 20.30 10.76
N ILE A 210 6.26 19.24 11.26
CA ILE A 210 6.94 17.99 11.63
C ILE A 210 6.27 16.76 10.99
N GLN A 211 5.40 16.92 10.01
CA GLN A 211 4.80 15.79 9.32
C GLN A 211 5.80 15.17 8.34
N GLU A 212 5.86 13.87 8.35
CA GLU A 212 6.59 13.08 7.36
C GLU A 212 5.61 12.25 6.53
N THR A 213 5.79 12.28 5.23
CA THR A 213 4.96 11.53 4.29
C THR A 213 5.71 10.35 3.71
N THR A 214 5.20 9.16 3.94
CA THR A 214 5.73 7.94 3.35
C THR A 214 5.06 7.69 1.99
N VAL A 215 5.86 7.59 0.93
CA VAL A 215 5.42 7.11 -0.38
C VAL A 215 5.48 5.58 -0.36
N PHE A 216 4.37 4.93 -0.69
CA PHE A 216 4.27 3.50 -0.89
C PHE A 216 4.26 3.21 -2.38
N SER A 217 5.22 2.40 -2.81
CA SER A 217 5.40 2.00 -4.20
C SER A 217 5.18 0.50 -4.37
N ALA A 218 4.95 0.11 -5.61
CA ALA A 218 4.89 -1.30 -5.97
C ALA A 218 5.65 -1.54 -7.27
N ALA A 219 6.13 -2.76 -7.46
CA ALA A 219 6.77 -3.20 -8.69
C ALA A 219 6.56 -4.70 -8.92
N VAL A 220 6.67 -5.12 -10.17
CA VAL A 220 6.62 -6.52 -10.57
C VAL A 220 7.93 -7.20 -10.21
N HIS A 221 7.84 -8.40 -9.63
CA HIS A 221 9.01 -9.20 -9.29
C HIS A 221 9.66 -9.76 -10.55
N LYS A 222 11.00 -9.83 -10.60
CA LYS A 222 11.74 -10.30 -11.79
C LYS A 222 11.42 -11.76 -12.15
N ALA A 223 11.10 -12.58 -11.16
CA ALA A 223 10.69 -13.97 -11.33
C ALA A 223 9.16 -14.16 -11.24
N ALA A 224 8.37 -13.14 -11.57
CA ALA A 224 6.91 -13.22 -11.56
C ALA A 224 6.42 -14.28 -12.57
N GLY A 225 5.54 -15.16 -12.13
CA GLY A 225 4.86 -16.13 -12.99
C GLY A 225 3.72 -15.50 -13.79
N ALA A 226 3.10 -14.44 -13.24
CA ALA A 226 1.98 -13.72 -13.84
C ALA A 226 2.32 -12.23 -14.05
N ALA A 227 3.47 -11.92 -14.68
CA ALA A 227 4.00 -10.56 -14.80
C ALA A 227 3.02 -9.58 -15.46
N ASP A 228 2.35 -9.98 -16.55
CA ASP A 228 1.40 -9.10 -17.26
C ASP A 228 0.15 -8.82 -16.42
N ALA A 229 -0.37 -9.82 -15.72
CA ALA A 229 -1.47 -9.66 -14.79
C ALA A 229 -1.05 -8.79 -13.59
N GLY A 230 0.19 -8.92 -13.11
CA GLY A 230 0.79 -8.03 -12.11
C GLY A 230 0.85 -6.57 -12.58
N ARG A 231 1.30 -6.31 -13.80
CA ARG A 231 1.28 -4.96 -14.41
C ARG A 231 -0.15 -4.41 -14.54
N ALA A 232 -1.11 -5.25 -14.92
CA ALA A 232 -2.52 -4.87 -14.99
C ALA A 232 -3.07 -4.48 -13.62
N LEU A 233 -2.72 -5.22 -12.55
CA LEU A 233 -3.07 -4.87 -11.18
C LEU A 233 -2.46 -3.52 -10.78
N LEU A 234 -1.18 -3.28 -11.04
CA LEU A 234 -0.53 -2.01 -10.73
C LEU A 234 -1.19 -0.83 -11.45
N LYS A 235 -1.50 -0.99 -12.73
CA LYS A 235 -2.24 0.01 -13.51
C LYS A 235 -3.61 0.30 -12.93
N PHE A 236 -4.33 -0.73 -12.48
CA PHE A 236 -5.64 -0.56 -11.85
C PHE A 236 -5.56 0.19 -10.51
N LEU A 237 -4.58 -0.16 -9.68
CA LEU A 237 -4.38 0.47 -8.36
C LEU A 237 -3.96 1.95 -8.45
N THR A 238 -3.38 2.37 -9.57
CA THR A 238 -2.90 3.75 -9.80
C THR A 238 -3.76 4.53 -10.80
N ALA A 239 -4.87 3.93 -11.27
CA ALA A 239 -5.79 4.61 -12.16
C ALA A 239 -6.51 5.78 -11.45
N PRO A 240 -6.91 6.83 -12.18
CA PRO A 240 -7.63 7.96 -11.61
C PRO A 240 -8.87 7.56 -10.79
N GLU A 241 -9.53 6.47 -11.18
CA GLU A 241 -10.71 5.92 -10.52
C GLU A 241 -10.40 5.34 -9.13
N ALA A 242 -9.15 4.98 -8.84
CA ALA A 242 -8.72 4.53 -7.54
C ALA A 242 -8.57 5.69 -6.53
N ALA A 243 -8.33 6.91 -7.01
CA ALA A 243 -8.03 8.06 -6.16
C ALA A 243 -9.10 8.35 -5.08
N PRO A 244 -10.42 8.33 -5.37
CA PRO A 244 -11.44 8.53 -4.34
C PRO A 244 -11.41 7.45 -3.24
N VAL A 245 -11.09 6.20 -3.61
CA VAL A 245 -10.99 5.08 -2.65
C VAL A 245 -9.75 5.27 -1.76
N ILE A 246 -8.63 5.66 -2.34
CA ILE A 246 -7.37 5.94 -1.62
C ILE A 246 -7.60 7.06 -0.60
N ARG A 247 -8.19 8.20 -1.01
CA ARG A 247 -8.46 9.33 -0.10
C ARG A 247 -9.37 8.97 1.07
N LYS A 248 -10.38 8.12 0.84
CA LYS A 248 -11.27 7.63 1.92
C LYS A 248 -10.54 6.80 3.00
N THR A 249 -9.31 6.41 2.76
CA THR A 249 -8.47 5.69 3.73
C THR A 249 -7.43 6.57 4.41
N GLY A 250 -7.53 7.90 4.25
CA GLY A 250 -6.59 8.87 4.82
C GLY A 250 -5.25 8.92 4.10
N MET A 251 -5.19 8.43 2.86
CA MET A 251 -4.01 8.49 1.99
C MET A 251 -4.25 9.43 0.82
N GLU A 252 -3.17 9.91 0.21
CA GLU A 252 -3.20 10.56 -1.09
C GLU A 252 -2.73 9.59 -2.19
N PRO A 253 -3.25 9.70 -3.42
CA PRO A 253 -2.72 8.95 -4.56
C PRO A 253 -1.22 9.18 -4.75
N GLY A 254 -0.54 8.20 -5.29
CA GLY A 254 0.91 8.20 -5.54
C GLY A 254 1.43 9.27 -6.47
#